data_66453d8f98d7c13b43a9f3206a34f9ba
#
_entry.id   66453d8f98d7c13b43a9f3206a34f9ba
#
_cell.length_a   1.000
_cell.length_b   1.000
_cell.length_c   1.000
_cell.angle_alpha   90.00
_cell.angle_beta   90.00
_cell.angle_gamma   90.00
#
_symmetry.space_group_name_H-M   'P 1'
#
loop_
_entity.id
_entity.type
_entity.pdbx_description
1 polymer ?
#
loop_
_entity_poly.entity_id
_entity_poly.type
_entity_poly.pdbx_seq_one_letter_code
_entity_poly.pdbx_strand_id
1 'polypeptide(L)'
;MIFYFSGTGNSEGVARIIADRTCDQAVSIVDKDPSSYSFGEGDRVGFVFPVYAYAAPEMMVEFARRVEVGEAYSFAVCTFSNVTGDALEHLGSFVRIDSGFGVKMPDNYPVLNKILETEESAIQKLKAAEHRINEIIPKIQAREAGVFDTLRGDDPHEKSSKGYPWFNENGRSTKPYWVDEGLCVGCGLCERMCPAHAIELIDGKPIWAKEICSMCMACLNRCPREAIQ
;
A
#
# COMPACT_ATOMS: atom_id res chain seq x y z
N MET A 1 -13.42 11.10 1.75
CA MET A 1 -12.01 11.05 2.24
C MET A 1 -11.36 9.76 1.75
N ILE A 2 -10.07 9.78 1.40
CA ILE A 2 -9.36 8.61 0.86
C ILE A 2 -8.15 8.31 1.73
N PHE A 3 -8.20 7.22 2.46
CA PHE A 3 -7.12 6.72 3.29
C PHE A 3 -6.15 5.88 2.46
N TYR A 4 -4.85 6.08 2.64
CA TYR A 4 -3.88 5.28 1.92
C TYR A 4 -2.73 4.80 2.81
N PHE A 5 -2.23 3.61 2.48
CA PHE A 5 -0.94 3.11 2.91
C PHE A 5 -0.02 3.01 1.71
N SER A 6 1.20 3.56 1.83
CA SER A 6 2.19 3.51 0.74
C SER A 6 3.61 3.53 1.30
N GLY A 7 4.42 2.54 0.96
CA GLY A 7 5.85 2.54 1.28
C GLY A 7 6.66 3.39 0.30
N THR A 8 6.48 3.16 -0.99
CA THR A 8 7.36 3.66 -2.06
C THR A 8 6.74 4.73 -2.94
N GLY A 9 5.44 5.01 -2.79
CA GLY A 9 4.74 6.09 -3.49
C GLY A 9 3.61 5.65 -4.43
N ASN A 10 3.59 4.40 -4.91
CA ASN A 10 2.59 3.93 -5.88
C ASN A 10 1.14 4.15 -5.39
N SER A 11 0.78 3.60 -4.23
CA SER A 11 -0.58 3.77 -3.68
C SER A 11 -0.89 5.21 -3.29
N GLU A 12 0.10 5.96 -2.80
CA GLU A 12 -0.05 7.40 -2.52
C GLU A 12 -0.39 8.17 -3.79
N GLY A 13 0.32 7.94 -4.89
CA GLY A 13 0.05 8.60 -6.18
C GLY A 13 -1.37 8.31 -6.67
N VAL A 14 -1.80 7.05 -6.61
CA VAL A 14 -3.18 6.66 -6.96
C VAL A 14 -4.20 7.36 -6.06
N ALA A 15 -3.99 7.34 -4.74
CA ALA A 15 -4.90 7.98 -3.79
C ALA A 15 -5.03 9.49 -4.02
N ARG A 16 -3.93 10.19 -4.29
CA ARG A 16 -3.92 11.63 -4.55
C ARG A 16 -4.65 11.98 -5.85
N ILE A 17 -4.41 11.23 -6.94
CA ILE A 17 -5.11 11.45 -8.21
C ILE A 17 -6.63 11.26 -8.04
N ILE A 18 -7.06 10.19 -7.35
CA ILE A 18 -8.48 9.95 -7.10
C ILE A 18 -9.04 11.08 -6.25
N ALA A 19 -8.38 11.46 -5.15
CA ALA A 19 -8.83 12.52 -4.26
C ALA A 19 -9.02 13.86 -5.00
N ASP A 20 -8.04 14.25 -5.80
CA ASP A 20 -8.11 15.47 -6.61
C ASP A 20 -9.33 15.46 -7.55
N ARG A 21 -9.54 14.36 -8.27
CA ARG A 21 -10.61 14.22 -9.26
C ARG A 21 -12.01 14.05 -8.65
N THR A 22 -12.10 13.62 -7.40
CA THR A 22 -13.37 13.43 -6.68
C THR A 22 -13.66 14.54 -5.67
N CYS A 23 -12.80 15.57 -5.59
CA CYS A 23 -12.86 16.64 -4.59
C CYS A 23 -12.83 16.10 -3.14
N ASP A 24 -12.07 15.04 -2.92
CA ASP A 24 -11.82 14.43 -1.62
C ASP A 24 -10.43 14.78 -1.09
N GLN A 25 -10.09 14.33 0.11
CA GLN A 25 -8.76 14.45 0.68
C GLN A 25 -8.08 13.08 0.75
N ALA A 26 -6.82 13.02 0.32
CA ALA A 26 -5.97 11.84 0.51
C ALA A 26 -5.21 11.94 1.84
N VAL A 27 -5.36 10.94 2.70
CA VAL A 27 -4.79 10.89 4.06
C VAL A 27 -3.96 9.62 4.23
N SER A 28 -2.67 9.77 4.57
CA SER A 28 -1.86 8.60 4.98
C SER A 28 -2.39 8.04 6.30
N ILE A 29 -2.50 6.72 6.41
CA ILE A 29 -2.92 6.07 7.64
C ILE A 29 -1.81 5.99 8.70
N VAL A 30 -0.55 6.23 8.31
CA VAL A 30 0.60 6.17 9.22
C VAL A 30 0.42 7.21 10.33
N ASP A 31 0.51 6.77 11.58
CA ASP A 31 0.35 7.59 12.79
C ASP A 31 -1.00 8.31 12.90
N LYS A 32 -2.05 7.77 12.27
CA LYS A 32 -3.41 8.30 12.39
C LYS A 32 -4.26 7.40 13.30
N ASP A 33 -5.06 8.05 14.14
CA ASP A 33 -6.09 7.35 14.90
C ASP A 33 -7.37 7.22 14.06
N PRO A 34 -7.74 5.99 13.65
CA PRO A 34 -8.94 5.76 12.85
C PRO A 34 -10.24 6.20 13.57
N SER A 35 -10.29 6.20 14.89
CA SER A 35 -11.47 6.62 15.65
C SER A 35 -11.75 8.13 15.59
N SER A 36 -10.81 8.91 15.06
CA SER A 36 -11.02 10.35 14.83
C SER A 36 -11.84 10.67 13.59
N TYR A 37 -12.22 9.63 12.80
CA TYR A 37 -12.97 9.77 11.57
C TYR A 37 -14.33 9.10 11.68
N SER A 38 -15.38 9.83 11.31
CA SER A 38 -16.75 9.34 11.19
C SER A 38 -17.37 9.87 9.89
N PHE A 39 -18.21 9.06 9.26
CA PHE A 39 -18.80 9.36 7.97
C PHE A 39 -20.30 9.11 7.99
N GLY A 40 -21.06 9.89 7.22
CA GLY A 40 -22.50 9.80 7.08
C GLY A 40 -22.96 9.58 5.65
N GLU A 41 -24.29 9.56 5.49
CA GLU A 41 -24.92 9.55 4.17
C GLU A 41 -24.39 10.73 3.33
N GLY A 42 -23.99 10.46 2.11
CA GLY A 42 -23.44 11.48 1.22
C GLY A 42 -21.91 11.53 1.20
N ASP A 43 -21.21 10.96 2.18
CA ASP A 43 -19.77 10.87 2.16
C ASP A 43 -19.24 9.74 1.26
N ARG A 44 -17.96 9.80 0.94
CA ARG A 44 -17.17 8.73 0.33
C ARG A 44 -15.99 8.38 1.22
N VAL A 45 -15.74 7.08 1.38
CA VAL A 45 -14.57 6.56 2.11
C VAL A 45 -13.80 5.62 1.20
N GLY A 46 -12.58 5.98 0.84
CA GLY A 46 -11.69 5.17 0.02
C GLY A 46 -10.56 4.56 0.83
N PHE A 47 -10.17 3.33 0.50
CA PHE A 47 -8.99 2.66 1.04
C PHE A 47 -8.05 2.29 -0.10
N VAL A 48 -6.86 2.92 -0.16
CA VAL A 48 -5.88 2.70 -1.23
C VAL A 48 -4.61 2.09 -0.65
N PHE A 49 -4.21 0.91 -1.14
CA PHE A 49 -3.12 0.13 -0.54
C PHE A 49 -2.38 -0.75 -1.55
N PRO A 50 -1.11 -1.10 -1.29
CA PRO A 50 -0.38 -2.08 -2.09
C PRO A 50 -0.81 -3.50 -1.72
N VAL A 51 -0.80 -4.41 -2.69
CA VAL A 51 -0.99 -5.84 -2.43
C VAL A 51 0.28 -6.44 -1.85
N TYR A 52 0.19 -7.04 -0.66
CA TYR A 52 1.26 -7.80 -0.03
C TYR A 52 0.86 -9.27 0.08
N ALA A 53 1.63 -10.14 -0.56
CA ALA A 53 1.39 -11.58 -0.57
C ALA A 53 -0.10 -11.93 -0.84
N TYR A 54 -0.70 -11.28 -1.85
CA TYR A 54 -2.08 -11.48 -2.32
C TYR A 54 -3.18 -10.98 -1.35
N ALA A 55 -2.83 -10.13 -0.40
CA ALA A 55 -3.76 -9.57 0.59
C ALA A 55 -3.52 -8.08 0.84
N ALA A 56 -4.42 -7.43 1.59
CA ALA A 56 -4.20 -6.09 2.10
C ALA A 56 -3.15 -6.12 3.23
N PRO A 57 -2.25 -5.12 3.30
CA PRO A 57 -1.27 -5.02 4.37
C PRO A 57 -1.93 -4.94 5.75
N GLU A 58 -1.33 -5.58 6.75
CA GLU A 58 -1.85 -5.59 8.13
C GLU A 58 -2.15 -4.18 8.66
N MET A 59 -1.28 -3.20 8.39
CA MET A 59 -1.51 -1.81 8.80
C MET A 59 -2.80 -1.22 8.22
N MET A 60 -3.12 -1.54 6.95
CA MET A 60 -4.37 -1.10 6.34
C MET A 60 -5.57 -1.81 6.97
N VAL A 61 -5.47 -3.11 7.23
CA VAL A 61 -6.52 -3.90 7.89
C VAL A 61 -6.79 -3.35 9.29
N GLU A 62 -5.73 -3.15 10.10
CA GLU A 62 -5.83 -2.63 11.46
C GLU A 62 -6.46 -1.23 11.51
N PHE A 63 -6.16 -0.39 10.53
CA PHE A 63 -6.76 0.92 10.39
C PHE A 63 -8.23 0.81 9.98
N ALA A 64 -8.50 0.08 8.88
CA ALA A 64 -9.82 0.01 8.25
C ALA A 64 -10.89 -0.60 9.17
N ARG A 65 -10.57 -1.65 9.95
CA ARG A 65 -11.51 -2.29 10.89
C ARG A 65 -11.97 -1.36 12.02
N ARG A 66 -11.27 -0.25 12.27
CA ARG A 66 -11.59 0.73 13.32
C ARG A 66 -12.22 2.01 12.78
N VAL A 67 -12.28 2.18 11.46
CA VAL A 67 -12.97 3.31 10.83
C VAL A 67 -14.46 3.06 10.80
N GLU A 68 -15.25 3.99 11.35
CA GLU A 68 -16.70 3.96 11.25
C GLU A 68 -17.15 4.50 9.89
N VAL A 69 -17.33 3.60 8.91
CA VAL A 69 -17.77 3.98 7.56
C VAL A 69 -19.23 4.47 7.53
N GLY A 70 -20.08 4.01 8.47
CA GLY A 70 -21.50 4.40 8.54
C GLY A 70 -22.26 4.11 7.25
N GLU A 71 -23.08 5.07 6.81
CA GLU A 71 -23.86 5.01 5.58
C GLU A 71 -23.11 5.57 4.34
N ALA A 72 -21.84 5.96 4.50
CA ALA A 72 -21.04 6.46 3.40
C ALA A 72 -20.82 5.40 2.32
N TYR A 73 -20.67 5.81 1.07
CA TYR A 73 -20.19 4.93 0.01
C TYR A 73 -18.71 4.61 0.24
N SER A 74 -18.39 3.32 0.32
CA SER A 74 -17.04 2.84 0.57
C SER A 74 -16.45 2.14 -0.66
N PHE A 75 -15.18 2.41 -0.94
CA PHE A 75 -14.49 1.74 -2.04
C PHE A 75 -13.05 1.42 -1.67
N ALA A 76 -12.48 0.43 -2.35
CA ALA A 76 -11.08 0.08 -2.20
C ALA A 76 -10.34 0.09 -3.53
N VAL A 77 -9.09 0.54 -3.54
CA VAL A 77 -8.20 0.45 -4.70
C VAL A 77 -6.90 -0.20 -4.28
N CYS A 78 -6.61 -1.38 -4.82
CA CYS A 78 -5.34 -2.04 -4.57
C CYS A 78 -4.34 -1.79 -5.71
N THR A 79 -3.10 -1.44 -5.37
CA THR A 79 -1.99 -1.34 -6.32
C THR A 79 -1.17 -2.63 -6.30
N PHE A 80 -0.77 -3.11 -7.46
CA PHE A 80 -0.07 -4.40 -7.59
C PHE A 80 0.86 -4.41 -8.81
N SER A 81 1.86 -5.28 -8.81
CA SER A 81 2.76 -5.46 -9.97
C SER A 81 2.32 -6.59 -10.89
N ASN A 82 1.82 -7.69 -10.34
CA ASN A 82 1.46 -8.89 -11.11
C ASN A 82 -0.03 -9.22 -11.02
N VAL A 83 -0.49 -9.73 -9.89
CA VAL A 83 -1.90 -10.07 -9.61
C VAL A 83 -2.30 -9.66 -8.22
N THR A 84 -3.61 -9.50 -7.98
CA THR A 84 -4.13 -9.04 -6.69
C THR A 84 -4.42 -10.17 -5.70
N GLY A 85 -4.64 -11.39 -6.18
CA GLY A 85 -5.21 -12.44 -5.33
C GLY A 85 -6.56 -12.01 -4.76
N ASP A 86 -6.77 -12.29 -3.48
CA ASP A 86 -7.98 -11.93 -2.71
C ASP A 86 -7.80 -10.63 -1.90
N ALA A 87 -6.94 -9.71 -2.33
CA ALA A 87 -6.61 -8.52 -1.54
C ALA A 87 -7.82 -7.64 -1.19
N LEU A 88 -8.79 -7.52 -2.09
CA LEU A 88 -10.03 -6.77 -1.84
C LEU A 88 -10.96 -7.54 -0.90
N GLU A 89 -11.14 -8.82 -1.12
CA GLU A 89 -11.94 -9.71 -0.29
C GLU A 89 -11.37 -9.78 1.14
N HIS A 90 -10.04 -9.81 1.24
CA HIS A 90 -9.35 -9.78 2.53
C HIS A 90 -9.66 -8.49 3.29
N LEU A 91 -9.54 -7.31 2.66
CA LEU A 91 -9.92 -6.06 3.32
C LEU A 91 -11.42 -6.01 3.62
N GLY A 92 -12.25 -6.47 2.68
CA GLY A 92 -13.72 -6.50 2.81
C GLY A 92 -14.24 -7.38 3.95
N SER A 93 -13.41 -8.30 4.48
CA SER A 93 -13.75 -9.08 5.67
C SER A 93 -13.65 -8.29 6.98
N PHE A 94 -13.06 -7.11 6.97
CA PHE A 94 -12.86 -6.24 8.16
C PHE A 94 -13.63 -4.92 8.09
N VAL A 95 -13.95 -4.44 6.90
CA VAL A 95 -14.69 -3.21 6.68
C VAL A 95 -15.59 -3.36 5.45
N ARG A 96 -16.78 -2.73 5.48
CA ARG A 96 -17.67 -2.76 4.31
C ARG A 96 -17.02 -2.05 3.13
N ILE A 97 -16.99 -2.71 1.97
CA ILE A 97 -16.52 -2.19 0.68
C ILE A 97 -17.62 -2.38 -0.34
N ASP A 98 -18.16 -1.29 -0.86
CA ASP A 98 -19.26 -1.30 -1.84
C ASP A 98 -18.73 -1.53 -3.27
N SER A 99 -17.49 -1.11 -3.56
CA SER A 99 -16.81 -1.41 -4.83
C SER A 99 -15.29 -1.51 -4.66
N GLY A 100 -14.63 -2.21 -5.58
CA GLY A 100 -13.18 -2.43 -5.50
C GLY A 100 -12.49 -2.47 -6.86
N PHE A 101 -11.29 -1.89 -6.94
CA PHE A 101 -10.57 -1.75 -8.19
C PHE A 101 -9.10 -2.11 -8.02
N GLY A 102 -8.52 -2.65 -9.10
CA GLY A 102 -7.09 -2.89 -9.20
C GLY A 102 -6.40 -1.91 -10.14
N VAL A 103 -5.24 -1.40 -9.72
CA VAL A 103 -4.36 -0.56 -10.55
C VAL A 103 -2.97 -1.19 -10.60
N LYS A 104 -2.58 -1.65 -11.79
CA LYS A 104 -1.24 -2.22 -12.00
C LYS A 104 -0.21 -1.11 -12.00
N MET A 105 0.86 -1.30 -11.20
CA MET A 105 1.93 -0.31 -10.98
C MET A 105 3.30 -0.95 -11.22
N PRO A 106 4.35 -0.15 -11.42
CA PRO A 106 5.72 -0.66 -11.47
C PRO A 106 6.08 -1.47 -10.23
N ASP A 107 6.89 -2.51 -10.41
CA ASP A 107 7.40 -3.31 -9.31
C ASP A 107 8.47 -2.51 -8.53
N ASN A 108 8.35 -2.49 -7.22
CA ASN A 108 9.27 -1.80 -6.31
C ASN A 108 9.71 -2.69 -5.14
N TYR A 109 9.56 -4.02 -5.31
CA TYR A 109 9.95 -5.01 -4.32
C TYR A 109 11.17 -5.82 -4.81
N PRO A 110 12.41 -5.28 -4.71
CA PRO A 110 13.61 -5.88 -5.32
C PRO A 110 14.03 -7.20 -4.65
N VAL A 111 13.50 -7.52 -3.47
CA VAL A 111 13.92 -8.69 -2.67
C VAL A 111 13.57 -10.02 -3.34
N LEU A 112 12.44 -10.10 -4.05
CA LEU A 112 11.99 -11.34 -4.71
C LEU A 112 12.33 -11.39 -6.19
N ASN A 113 12.46 -10.25 -6.84
CA ASN A 113 12.65 -10.18 -8.27
C ASN A 113 14.11 -9.99 -8.61
N LYS A 114 14.72 -11.01 -9.18
CA LYS A 114 16.06 -10.92 -9.79
C LYS A 114 16.10 -10.03 -11.04
N ILE A 115 14.93 -9.70 -11.59
CA ILE A 115 14.77 -8.80 -12.74
C ILE A 115 14.23 -7.49 -12.20
N LEU A 116 15.07 -6.48 -12.15
CA LEU A 116 14.67 -5.13 -11.80
C LEU A 116 13.74 -4.56 -12.88
N GLU A 117 12.76 -3.79 -12.44
CA GLU A 117 11.91 -2.99 -13.34
C GLU A 117 12.79 -2.02 -14.14
N THR A 118 12.70 -2.04 -15.47
CA THR A 118 13.41 -1.07 -16.30
C THR A 118 12.66 0.27 -16.29
N GLU A 119 13.38 1.38 -16.47
CA GLU A 119 12.76 2.71 -16.55
C GLU A 119 11.68 2.78 -17.64
N GLU A 120 11.95 2.20 -18.80
CA GLU A 120 10.99 2.17 -19.91
C GLU A 120 9.72 1.39 -19.54
N SER A 121 9.86 0.21 -18.94
CA SER A 121 8.72 -0.59 -18.46
C SER A 121 7.95 0.16 -17.35
N ALA A 122 8.64 0.80 -16.42
CA ALA A 122 8.01 1.60 -15.36
C ALA A 122 7.19 2.77 -15.95
N ILE A 123 7.74 3.51 -16.92
CA ILE A 123 7.03 4.59 -17.60
C ILE A 123 5.78 4.08 -18.33
N GLN A 124 5.87 2.95 -19.03
CA GLN A 124 4.71 2.36 -19.71
C GLN A 124 3.62 1.94 -18.73
N LYS A 125 3.99 1.31 -17.60
CA LYS A 125 3.05 0.94 -16.55
C LYS A 125 2.40 2.15 -15.89
N LEU A 126 3.15 3.22 -15.63
CA LEU A 126 2.60 4.46 -15.07
C LEU A 126 1.58 5.12 -16.01
N LYS A 127 1.83 5.15 -17.32
CA LYS A 127 0.86 5.64 -18.31
C LYS A 127 -0.41 4.77 -18.34
N ALA A 128 -0.25 3.45 -18.30
CA ALA A 128 -1.39 2.52 -18.24
C ALA A 128 -2.17 2.68 -16.93
N ALA A 129 -1.49 2.91 -15.81
CA ALA A 129 -2.11 3.17 -14.51
C ALA A 129 -2.93 4.45 -14.53
N GLU A 130 -2.42 5.54 -15.13
CA GLU A 130 -3.16 6.79 -15.29
C GLU A 130 -4.43 6.58 -16.11
N HIS A 131 -4.36 5.87 -17.22
CA HIS A 131 -5.53 5.51 -18.01
C HIS A 131 -6.54 4.71 -17.18
N ARG A 132 -6.06 3.69 -16.46
CA ARG A 132 -6.89 2.87 -15.59
C ARG A 132 -7.58 3.68 -14.49
N ILE A 133 -6.89 4.62 -13.86
CA ILE A 133 -7.47 5.51 -12.85
C ILE A 133 -8.58 6.36 -13.47
N ASN A 134 -8.40 6.88 -14.68
CA ASN A 134 -9.42 7.64 -15.40
C ASN A 134 -10.70 6.82 -15.71
N GLU A 135 -10.59 5.50 -15.88
CA GLU A 135 -11.76 4.61 -16.01
C GLU A 135 -12.48 4.37 -14.68
N ILE A 136 -11.74 4.36 -13.57
CA ILE A 136 -12.26 4.10 -12.22
C ILE A 136 -13.00 5.33 -11.65
N ILE A 137 -12.46 6.53 -11.87
CA ILE A 137 -12.98 7.79 -11.29
C ILE A 137 -14.48 8.00 -11.53
N PRO A 138 -15.02 7.86 -12.77
CA PRO A 138 -16.47 8.02 -12.99
C PRO A 138 -17.33 7.05 -12.16
N LYS A 139 -16.87 5.82 -11.95
CA LYS A 139 -17.56 4.81 -11.15
C LYS A 139 -17.60 5.21 -9.66
N ILE A 140 -16.47 5.70 -9.14
CA ILE A 140 -16.38 6.22 -7.77
C ILE A 140 -17.28 7.46 -7.60
N GLN A 141 -17.29 8.38 -8.57
CA GLN A 141 -18.13 9.58 -8.55
C GLN A 141 -19.62 9.22 -8.59
N ALA A 142 -19.99 8.23 -9.40
CA ALA A 142 -21.35 7.71 -9.49
C ALA A 142 -21.75 6.82 -8.31
N ARG A 143 -20.82 6.49 -7.40
CA ARG A 143 -21.03 5.58 -6.26
C ARG A 143 -21.56 4.21 -6.71
N GLU A 144 -21.01 3.67 -7.79
CA GLU A 144 -21.41 2.37 -8.30
C GLU A 144 -21.07 1.28 -7.30
N ALA A 145 -22.09 0.62 -6.74
CA ALA A 145 -21.90 -0.51 -5.83
C ALA A 145 -21.90 -1.84 -6.60
N GLY A 146 -21.26 -2.87 -6.03
CA GLY A 146 -21.20 -4.21 -6.60
C GLY A 146 -20.19 -4.38 -7.74
N VAL A 147 -19.36 -3.36 -8.02
CA VAL A 147 -18.33 -3.42 -9.04
C VAL A 147 -16.99 -3.80 -8.39
N PHE A 148 -16.51 -5.00 -8.70
CA PHE A 148 -15.16 -5.47 -8.25
C PHE A 148 -14.35 -5.86 -9.48
N ASP A 149 -13.41 -4.99 -9.85
CA ASP A 149 -12.66 -5.06 -11.10
C ASP A 149 -11.15 -5.06 -10.82
N THR A 150 -10.60 -6.28 -10.67
CA THR A 150 -9.20 -6.54 -10.37
C THR A 150 -8.65 -7.69 -11.20
N LEU A 151 -7.33 -7.78 -11.29
CA LEU A 151 -6.64 -8.91 -11.90
C LEU A 151 -6.25 -9.92 -10.81
N ARG A 152 -7.17 -10.81 -10.46
CA ARG A 152 -6.96 -11.77 -9.36
C ARG A 152 -5.91 -12.85 -9.67
N GLY A 153 -5.73 -13.20 -10.96
CA GLY A 153 -4.86 -14.29 -11.39
C GLY A 153 -5.50 -15.66 -11.20
N ASP A 154 -4.72 -16.71 -11.50
CA ASP A 154 -5.15 -18.10 -11.32
C ASP A 154 -5.11 -18.48 -9.84
N ASP A 155 -6.08 -19.28 -9.40
CA ASP A 155 -6.20 -19.81 -8.03
C ASP A 155 -5.99 -18.75 -6.93
N PRO A 156 -6.71 -17.59 -7.00
CA PRO A 156 -6.45 -16.47 -6.12
C PRO A 156 -6.64 -16.81 -4.64
N HIS A 157 -7.67 -17.60 -4.32
CA HIS A 157 -7.95 -18.01 -2.95
C HIS A 157 -6.86 -18.93 -2.37
N GLU A 158 -6.36 -19.88 -3.17
CA GLU A 158 -5.28 -20.76 -2.74
C GLU A 158 -3.99 -19.98 -2.46
N LYS A 159 -3.64 -19.07 -3.39
CA LYS A 159 -2.45 -18.20 -3.25
C LYS A 159 -2.56 -17.29 -2.02
N SER A 160 -3.71 -16.68 -1.80
CA SER A 160 -3.94 -15.77 -0.66
C SER A 160 -3.93 -16.51 0.67
N SER A 161 -4.63 -17.65 0.75
CA SER A 161 -4.72 -18.44 1.99
C SER A 161 -3.39 -19.08 2.44
N LYS A 162 -2.46 -19.30 1.51
CA LYS A 162 -1.11 -19.80 1.81
C LYS A 162 -0.07 -18.68 1.90
N GLY A 163 -0.11 -17.73 0.97
CA GLY A 163 0.92 -16.70 0.82
C GLY A 163 0.90 -15.68 1.94
N TYR A 164 -0.28 -15.17 2.30
CA TYR A 164 -0.38 -14.13 3.31
C TYR A 164 0.00 -14.59 4.73
N PRO A 165 -0.48 -15.74 5.24
CA PRO A 165 -0.01 -16.27 6.53
C PRO A 165 1.50 -16.51 6.53
N TRP A 166 2.05 -17.14 5.49
CA TRP A 166 3.49 -17.35 5.38
C TRP A 166 4.26 -16.04 5.41
N PHE A 167 3.80 -15.02 4.68
CA PHE A 167 4.42 -13.70 4.67
C PHE A 167 4.42 -13.07 6.06
N ASN A 168 3.31 -13.13 6.79
CA ASN A 168 3.22 -12.55 8.12
C ASN A 168 4.13 -13.25 9.13
N GLU A 169 4.30 -14.58 9.02
CA GLU A 169 5.15 -15.36 9.92
C GLU A 169 6.64 -15.27 9.56
N ASN A 170 6.97 -15.29 8.26
CA ASN A 170 8.33 -15.51 7.81
C ASN A 170 8.89 -14.39 6.94
N GLY A 171 8.03 -13.65 6.25
CA GLY A 171 8.43 -12.66 5.24
C GLY A 171 8.72 -11.25 5.78
N ARG A 172 8.53 -11.01 7.07
CA ARG A 172 8.60 -9.66 7.67
C ARG A 172 9.83 -9.41 8.53
N SER A 173 10.79 -10.33 8.52
CA SER A 173 12.02 -10.21 9.32
C SER A 173 12.90 -9.05 8.87
N THR A 174 13.41 -8.29 9.83
CA THR A 174 14.38 -7.22 9.58
C THR A 174 15.84 -7.71 9.54
N LYS A 175 16.10 -8.95 9.95
CA LYS A 175 17.45 -9.54 10.02
C LYS A 175 18.26 -9.47 8.72
N PRO A 176 17.66 -9.60 7.52
CA PRO A 176 18.42 -9.48 6.28
C PRO A 176 18.91 -8.08 5.95
N TYR A 177 18.30 -7.04 6.53
CA TYR A 177 18.69 -5.66 6.22
C TYR A 177 19.99 -5.25 6.90
N TRP A 178 20.80 -4.52 6.17
CA TRP A 178 22.01 -3.92 6.70
C TRP A 178 22.26 -2.55 6.06
N VAL A 179 23.22 -1.81 6.59
CA VAL A 179 23.60 -0.48 6.14
C VAL A 179 25.03 -0.51 5.61
N ASP A 180 25.22 -0.03 4.39
CA ASP A 180 26.53 0.33 3.90
C ASP A 180 26.98 1.64 4.59
N GLU A 181 27.87 1.52 5.56
CA GLU A 181 28.35 2.65 6.34
C GLU A 181 29.16 3.66 5.53
N GLY A 182 29.78 3.22 4.42
CA GLY A 182 30.50 4.09 3.50
C GLY A 182 29.59 5.01 2.70
N LEU A 183 28.34 4.56 2.45
CA LEU A 183 27.34 5.33 1.72
C LEU A 183 26.43 6.14 2.66
N CYS A 184 26.21 5.66 3.88
CA CYS A 184 25.28 6.27 4.82
C CYS A 184 25.80 7.62 5.35
N VAL A 185 25.03 8.67 5.14
CA VAL A 185 25.33 10.05 5.62
C VAL A 185 24.58 10.42 6.90
N GLY A 186 23.87 9.50 7.54
CA GLY A 186 23.18 9.74 8.80
C GLY A 186 21.98 10.68 8.70
N CYS A 187 21.36 10.84 7.55
CA CYS A 187 20.29 11.82 7.34
C CYS A 187 18.96 11.52 8.06
N GLY A 188 18.78 10.32 8.61
CA GLY A 188 17.59 9.90 9.38
C GLY A 188 16.31 9.69 8.55
N LEU A 189 16.38 9.74 7.23
CA LEU A 189 15.17 9.59 6.41
C LEU A 189 14.51 8.22 6.59
N CYS A 190 15.31 7.15 6.69
CA CYS A 190 14.81 5.79 6.87
C CYS A 190 14.05 5.60 8.19
N GLU A 191 14.49 6.23 9.28
CA GLU A 191 13.81 6.24 10.57
C GLU A 191 12.49 7.00 10.47
N ARG A 192 12.51 8.26 10.01
CA ARG A 192 11.31 9.12 9.91
C ARG A 192 10.23 8.56 9.00
N MET A 193 10.60 7.79 7.99
CA MET A 193 9.67 7.23 7.01
C MET A 193 9.22 5.80 7.33
N CYS A 194 9.76 5.20 8.39
CA CYS A 194 9.42 3.81 8.72
C CYS A 194 8.01 3.72 9.34
N PRO A 195 7.00 3.20 8.63
CA PRO A 195 5.64 3.15 9.16
C PRO A 195 5.48 2.14 10.31
N ALA A 196 6.43 1.22 10.45
CA ALA A 196 6.46 0.26 11.55
C ALA A 196 7.32 0.75 12.74
N HIS A 197 7.95 1.93 12.63
CA HIS A 197 8.91 2.43 13.61
C HIS A 197 9.94 1.35 13.99
N ALA A 198 10.46 0.66 12.97
CA ALA A 198 11.39 -0.45 13.16
C ALA A 198 12.85 -0.02 13.04
N ILE A 199 13.12 1.23 12.68
CA ILE A 199 14.45 1.79 12.48
C ILE A 199 14.66 2.93 13.46
N GLU A 200 15.81 2.93 14.14
CA GLU A 200 16.27 4.00 15.03
C GLU A 200 17.67 4.44 14.60
N LEU A 201 18.01 5.72 14.74
CA LEU A 201 19.36 6.21 14.57
C LEU A 201 20.14 6.16 15.89
N ILE A 202 21.23 5.41 15.89
CA ILE A 202 22.21 5.41 17.00
C ILE A 202 23.54 5.91 16.44
N ASP A 203 24.09 6.95 17.03
CA ASP A 203 25.32 7.60 16.59
C ASP A 203 25.33 7.98 15.10
N GLY A 204 24.15 8.39 14.58
CA GLY A 204 23.96 8.75 13.18
C GLY A 204 23.88 7.57 12.20
N LYS A 205 23.77 6.35 12.69
CA LYS A 205 23.63 5.13 11.89
C LYS A 205 22.26 4.49 12.15
N PRO A 206 21.52 4.06 11.10
CA PRO A 206 20.27 3.35 11.29
C PRO A 206 20.52 1.91 11.75
N ILE A 207 19.77 1.51 12.75
CA ILE A 207 19.67 0.13 13.23
C ILE A 207 18.21 -0.32 13.17
N TRP A 208 17.98 -1.61 12.99
CA TRP A 208 16.62 -2.19 13.09
C TRP A 208 16.37 -2.59 14.54
N ALA A 209 15.65 -1.70 15.28
CA ALA A 209 15.32 -1.91 16.69
C ALA A 209 14.20 -2.96 16.88
N LYS A 210 13.44 -3.29 15.84
CA LYS A 210 12.42 -4.34 15.86
C LYS A 210 12.79 -5.48 14.92
N GLU A 211 12.50 -6.72 15.32
CA GLU A 211 12.77 -7.92 14.52
C GLU A 211 11.82 -8.07 13.33
N ILE A 212 10.65 -7.39 13.38
CA ILE A 212 9.59 -7.47 12.37
C ILE A 212 9.25 -6.06 11.89
N CYS A 213 9.08 -5.89 10.58
CA CYS A 213 8.59 -4.64 9.98
C CYS A 213 7.41 -4.89 9.01
N SER A 214 6.91 -3.82 8.39
CA SER A 214 5.82 -3.91 7.41
C SER A 214 6.27 -4.39 6.01
N MET A 215 7.58 -4.54 5.77
CA MET A 215 8.17 -4.88 4.47
C MET A 215 7.76 -3.94 3.33
N CYS A 216 7.55 -2.67 3.66
CA CYS A 216 7.05 -1.66 2.71
C CYS A 216 8.13 -1.11 1.76
N MET A 217 9.38 -1.47 1.94
CA MET A 217 10.56 -1.05 1.16
C MET A 217 10.80 0.47 1.14
N ALA A 218 10.18 1.24 2.02
CA ALA A 218 10.38 2.70 2.06
C ALA A 218 11.83 3.08 2.34
N CYS A 219 12.45 2.45 3.32
CA CYS A 219 13.84 2.72 3.70
C CYS A 219 14.82 2.42 2.57
N LEU A 220 14.60 1.33 1.83
CA LEU A 220 15.46 0.91 0.72
C LEU A 220 15.27 1.82 -0.50
N ASN A 221 14.02 1.98 -0.96
CA ASN A 221 13.73 2.71 -2.22
C ASN A 221 13.92 4.23 -2.09
N ARG A 222 13.83 4.80 -0.90
CA ARG A 222 13.90 6.25 -0.69
C ARG A 222 15.22 6.72 -0.08
N CYS A 223 16.17 5.83 0.14
CA CYS A 223 17.50 6.23 0.61
C CYS A 223 18.22 7.02 -0.48
N PRO A 224 18.56 8.32 -0.28
CA PRO A 224 19.18 9.14 -1.32
C PRO A 224 20.61 8.74 -1.63
N ARG A 225 21.18 7.83 -0.82
CA ARG A 225 22.54 7.30 -0.96
C ARG A 225 22.57 5.81 -1.23
N GLU A 226 21.39 5.18 -1.39
CA GLU A 226 21.25 3.73 -1.60
C GLU A 226 22.03 2.91 -0.54
N ALA A 227 22.11 3.45 0.69
CA ALA A 227 22.90 2.86 1.77
C ALA A 227 22.20 1.69 2.49
N ILE A 228 20.89 1.51 2.29
CA ILE A 228 20.12 0.39 2.86
C ILE A 228 20.15 -0.78 1.87
N GLN A 229 20.56 -1.94 2.37
CA GLN A 229 20.71 -3.15 1.57
C GLN A 229 19.88 -4.29 2.16
#